data_44ce54dc80f484c27ddc9440612ad171
#
_entry.id   44ce54dc80f484c27ddc9440612ad171
#
_cell.length_a   1.000
_cell.length_b   1.000
_cell.length_c   1.000
_cell.angle_alpha   90.00
_cell.angle_beta   90.00
_cell.angle_gamma   90.00
#
_symmetry.space_group_name_H-M   'P 1'
#
loop_
_entity.id
_entity.type
_entity.pdbx_description
1 polymer ?
#
loop_
_entity_poly.entity_id
_entity_poly.type
_entity_poly.pdbx_seq_one_letter_code
_entity_poly.pdbx_strand_id
1 'polypeptide(L)'
;MDELKVRVEKLENTLTEALTKLKWLYDISCDEAVVKVPYLDFSGDTELMLPKRNKEGDIGYDCYAHETVTVPAHGSAKVSLGIGTIIPEGFGIACRTRGGRWLEGLLVGPAHVDLNYRGCINALLYNVTDKDITIEKGERPCSLDVYKTYAIDWEPVEEYLKKTGITMDELMNTNRGDTGFGNSGK
;
A
#
# COMPACT_ATOMS: atom_id res chain seq x y z
N MET A 1 32.43 -1.49 39.83
CA MET A 1 32.09 -2.77 39.12
C MET A 1 30.64 -2.83 38.66
N ASP A 2 29.68 -2.26 39.38
CA ASP A 2 28.26 -2.32 39.01
C ASP A 2 27.89 -1.45 37.79
N GLU A 3 28.48 -0.27 37.68
CA GLU A 3 28.19 0.63 36.53
C GLU A 3 28.65 0.05 35.19
N LEU A 4 29.77 -0.67 35.18
CA LEU A 4 30.27 -1.34 33.99
C LEU A 4 29.34 -2.51 33.56
N LYS A 5 28.86 -3.29 34.54
CA LYS A 5 27.88 -4.36 34.26
C LYS A 5 26.58 -3.84 33.66
N VAL A 6 26.02 -2.75 34.21
CA VAL A 6 24.81 -2.11 33.69
C VAL A 6 25.02 -1.60 32.26
N ARG A 7 26.19 -1.02 31.95
CA ARG A 7 26.52 -0.57 30.59
C ARG A 7 26.65 -1.73 29.61
N VAL A 8 27.27 -2.84 30.03
CA VAL A 8 27.41 -4.05 29.21
C VAL A 8 26.03 -4.63 28.90
N GLU A 9 25.18 -4.82 29.90
CA GLU A 9 23.82 -5.34 29.72
C GLU A 9 22.98 -4.45 28.76
N LYS A 10 23.09 -3.12 28.88
CA LYS A 10 22.44 -2.19 27.98
C LYS A 10 22.94 -2.32 26.53
N LEU A 11 24.26 -2.51 26.34
CA LEU A 11 24.84 -2.72 25.02
C LEU A 11 24.42 -4.06 24.41
N GLU A 12 24.35 -5.12 25.19
CA GLU A 12 23.91 -6.44 24.78
C GLU A 12 22.44 -6.40 24.32
N ASN A 13 21.58 -5.72 25.07
CA ASN A 13 20.17 -5.52 24.69
C ASN A 13 20.03 -4.73 23.39
N THR A 14 20.77 -3.63 23.26
CA THR A 14 20.77 -2.81 22.03
C THR A 14 21.28 -3.60 20.83
N LEU A 15 22.33 -4.41 21.00
CA LEU A 15 22.87 -5.28 19.95
C LEU A 15 21.87 -6.36 19.55
N THR A 16 21.18 -6.96 20.51
CA THR A 16 20.15 -7.98 20.26
C THR A 16 18.98 -7.40 19.47
N GLU A 17 18.51 -6.19 19.82
CA GLU A 17 17.48 -5.49 19.05
C GLU A 17 17.94 -5.17 17.63
N ALA A 18 19.18 -4.69 17.47
CA ALA A 18 19.74 -4.38 16.15
C ALA A 18 19.89 -5.64 15.29
N LEU A 19 20.36 -6.76 15.87
CA LEU A 19 20.45 -8.04 15.17
C LEU A 19 19.09 -8.60 14.77
N THR A 20 18.08 -8.44 15.62
CA THR A 20 16.71 -8.85 15.32
C THR A 20 16.14 -8.04 14.15
N LYS A 21 16.37 -6.72 14.13
CA LYS A 21 15.99 -5.85 13.02
C LYS A 21 16.74 -6.20 11.72
N LEU A 22 18.03 -6.45 11.81
CA LEU A 22 18.86 -6.87 10.67
C LEU A 22 18.43 -8.22 10.11
N LYS A 23 18.14 -9.19 10.97
CA LYS A 23 17.62 -10.49 10.56
C LYS A 23 16.29 -10.34 9.84
N TRP A 24 15.39 -9.51 10.38
CA TRP A 24 14.10 -9.22 9.75
C TRP A 24 14.28 -8.56 8.36
N LEU A 25 15.21 -7.60 8.21
CA LEU A 25 15.56 -6.97 6.93
C LEU A 25 16.18 -7.97 5.95
N TYR A 26 17.01 -8.90 6.43
CA TYR A 26 17.62 -9.96 5.62
C TYR A 26 16.55 -10.95 5.12
N ASP A 27 15.67 -11.40 6.00
CA ASP A 27 14.57 -12.33 5.67
C ASP A 27 13.61 -11.72 4.63
N ILE A 28 13.45 -10.37 4.61
CA ILE A 28 12.68 -9.64 3.61
C ILE A 28 13.42 -9.54 2.25
N SER A 29 14.75 -9.56 2.27
CA SER A 29 15.57 -9.43 1.04
C SER A 29 15.77 -10.74 0.29
N CYS A 30 15.40 -11.90 0.86
CA CYS A 30 15.49 -13.19 0.23
C CYS A 30 14.27 -13.50 -0.65
N ASP A 31 14.45 -14.22 -1.75
CA ASP A 31 13.51 -14.47 -2.85
C ASP A 31 12.17 -15.16 -2.48
N GLU A 32 11.93 -15.46 -1.21
CA GLU A 32 10.69 -16.03 -0.68
C GLU A 32 10.12 -15.25 0.52
N ALA A 33 10.35 -13.95 0.61
CA ALA A 33 9.87 -13.17 1.76
C ALA A 33 8.33 -13.08 1.78
N VAL A 34 7.71 -13.90 2.60
CA VAL A 34 6.29 -13.78 2.93
C VAL A 34 6.12 -12.75 4.03
N VAL A 35 5.48 -11.63 3.70
CA VAL A 35 5.11 -10.62 4.69
C VAL A 35 3.87 -11.09 5.43
N LYS A 36 3.99 -11.31 6.74
CA LYS A 36 2.84 -11.62 7.59
C LYS A 36 2.11 -10.34 7.94
N VAL A 37 0.86 -10.21 7.52
CA VAL A 37 -0.01 -9.08 7.84
C VAL A 37 -1.12 -9.58 8.76
N PRO A 38 -1.08 -9.27 10.07
CA PRO A 38 -2.20 -9.57 10.94
C PRO A 38 -3.45 -8.84 10.47
N TYR A 39 -4.60 -9.47 10.61
CA TYR A 39 -5.87 -8.88 10.20
C TYR A 39 -6.84 -8.77 11.37
N LEU A 40 -7.78 -7.83 11.22
CA LEU A 40 -8.93 -7.65 12.10
C LEU A 40 -10.17 -8.12 11.34
N ASP A 41 -10.99 -8.92 11.99
CA ASP A 41 -12.24 -9.44 11.43
C ASP A 41 -13.40 -8.48 11.74
N PHE A 42 -14.02 -7.94 10.71
CA PHE A 42 -15.21 -7.09 10.75
C PHE A 42 -16.40 -7.76 10.05
N SER A 43 -16.34 -9.06 9.80
CA SER A 43 -17.40 -9.79 9.10
C SER A 43 -18.65 -10.05 9.97
N GLY A 44 -18.54 -9.85 11.28
CA GLY A 44 -19.63 -10.12 12.22
C GLY A 44 -20.00 -11.61 12.21
N ASP A 45 -21.29 -11.88 12.04
CA ASP A 45 -21.82 -13.26 12.03
C ASP A 45 -21.70 -13.96 10.66
N THR A 46 -20.99 -13.35 9.69
CA THR A 46 -20.82 -13.94 8.36
C THR A 46 -19.40 -14.41 8.16
N GLU A 47 -19.21 -15.39 7.27
CA GLU A 47 -17.89 -15.92 6.94
C GLU A 47 -17.01 -14.82 6.34
N LEU A 48 -15.82 -14.60 6.92
CA LEU A 48 -14.82 -13.68 6.39
C LEU A 48 -14.12 -14.27 5.17
N MET A 49 -14.15 -13.55 4.07
CA MET A 49 -13.40 -13.88 2.86
C MET A 49 -12.10 -13.09 2.82
N LEU A 50 -10.99 -13.76 3.11
CA LEU A 50 -9.66 -13.12 3.07
C LEU A 50 -9.23 -12.80 1.63
N PRO A 51 -8.53 -11.67 1.41
CA PRO A 51 -7.94 -11.36 0.12
C PRO A 51 -7.00 -12.47 -0.36
N LYS A 52 -7.09 -12.86 -1.62
CA LYS A 52 -6.25 -13.92 -2.18
C LYS A 52 -5.82 -13.66 -3.62
N ARG A 53 -4.69 -14.21 -4.01
CA ARG A 53 -4.29 -14.37 -5.41
C ARG A 53 -5.05 -15.53 -6.00
N ASN A 54 -5.64 -15.37 -7.18
CA ASN A 54 -6.43 -16.43 -7.82
C ASN A 54 -5.60 -17.31 -8.75
N LYS A 55 -4.47 -16.78 -9.23
CA LYS A 55 -3.54 -17.51 -10.08
C LYS A 55 -2.11 -17.30 -9.58
N GLU A 56 -1.26 -18.28 -9.85
CA GLU A 56 0.18 -18.12 -9.67
C GLU A 56 0.68 -16.96 -10.53
N GLY A 57 1.52 -16.11 -9.95
CA GLY A 57 2.03 -14.91 -10.61
C GLY A 57 1.14 -13.66 -10.51
N ASP A 58 -0.10 -13.76 -10.02
CA ASP A 58 -0.89 -12.57 -9.71
C ASP A 58 -0.16 -11.71 -8.67
N ILE A 59 -0.10 -10.39 -8.89
CA ILE A 59 0.52 -9.45 -7.96
C ILE A 59 -0.50 -8.99 -6.92
N GLY A 60 -1.70 -8.61 -7.37
CA GLY A 60 -2.77 -8.12 -6.51
C GLY A 60 -3.54 -9.25 -5.80
N TYR A 61 -4.03 -8.94 -4.62
CA TYR A 61 -4.88 -9.82 -3.84
C TYR A 61 -6.34 -9.42 -4.05
N ASP A 62 -7.13 -10.22 -4.75
CA ASP A 62 -8.55 -9.97 -4.96
C ASP A 62 -9.30 -9.94 -3.64
N CYS A 63 -10.06 -8.88 -3.40
CA CYS A 63 -10.90 -8.68 -2.23
C CYS A 63 -12.35 -8.96 -2.55
N TYR A 64 -13.13 -9.27 -1.53
CA TYR A 64 -14.53 -9.65 -1.66
C TYR A 64 -15.43 -8.62 -0.97
N ALA A 65 -16.52 -8.26 -1.62
CA ALA A 65 -17.56 -7.43 -1.03
C ALA A 65 -18.23 -8.19 0.13
N HIS A 66 -18.26 -7.55 1.29
CA HIS A 66 -18.87 -8.13 2.48
C HIS A 66 -20.39 -7.97 2.51
N GLU A 67 -20.89 -7.02 1.75
CA GLU A 67 -22.31 -6.69 1.61
C GLU A 67 -22.63 -6.36 0.14
N THR A 68 -23.92 -6.45 -0.23
CA THR A 68 -24.39 -5.98 -1.55
C THR A 68 -24.52 -4.46 -1.52
N VAL A 69 -23.90 -3.78 -2.49
CA VAL A 69 -23.90 -2.31 -2.61
C VAL A 69 -24.17 -1.90 -4.03
N THR A 70 -25.11 -0.99 -4.24
CA THR A 70 -25.35 -0.35 -5.54
C THR A 70 -24.54 0.94 -5.63
N VAL A 71 -23.73 1.06 -6.70
CA VAL A 71 -22.99 2.26 -7.06
C VAL A 71 -23.83 3.01 -8.10
N PRO A 72 -24.40 4.17 -7.76
CA PRO A 72 -25.30 4.87 -8.67
C PRO A 72 -24.57 5.36 -9.92
N ALA A 73 -25.32 5.56 -11.02
CA ALA A 73 -24.81 6.15 -12.23
C ALA A 73 -24.12 7.49 -11.94
N HIS A 74 -22.91 7.68 -12.48
CA HIS A 74 -22.06 8.88 -12.24
C HIS A 74 -21.84 9.22 -10.76
N GLY A 75 -22.03 8.23 -9.88
CA GLY A 75 -21.91 8.38 -8.42
C GLY A 75 -20.83 7.49 -7.83
N SER A 76 -20.70 7.56 -6.52
CA SER A 76 -19.75 6.77 -5.76
C SER A 76 -20.41 6.00 -4.62
N ALA A 77 -19.81 4.89 -4.24
CA ALA A 77 -20.22 4.13 -3.07
C ALA A 77 -18.99 3.53 -2.37
N LYS A 78 -19.17 3.24 -1.10
CA LYS A 78 -18.21 2.55 -0.25
C LYS A 78 -18.64 1.10 -0.08
N VAL A 79 -17.77 0.16 -0.47
CA VAL A 79 -18.02 -1.28 -0.34
C VAL A 79 -17.10 -1.83 0.75
N SER A 80 -17.69 -2.34 1.82
CA SER A 80 -16.95 -2.98 2.91
C SER A 80 -16.30 -4.28 2.44
N LEU A 81 -15.02 -4.49 2.83
CA LEU A 81 -14.30 -5.74 2.58
C LEU A 81 -14.34 -6.70 3.78
N GLY A 82 -14.98 -6.31 4.89
CA GLY A 82 -15.10 -7.11 6.10
C GLY A 82 -13.79 -7.34 6.85
N ILE A 83 -12.70 -6.73 6.44
CA ILE A 83 -11.36 -6.95 6.96
C ILE A 83 -10.67 -5.60 7.28
N GLY A 84 -9.91 -5.57 8.37
CA GLY A 84 -8.90 -4.56 8.65
C GLY A 84 -7.51 -5.19 8.71
N THR A 85 -6.45 -4.40 8.69
CA THR A 85 -5.08 -4.89 8.69
C THR A 85 -4.19 -4.16 9.70
N ILE A 86 -3.18 -4.88 10.20
CA ILE A 86 -2.08 -4.31 10.96
C ILE A 86 -0.85 -4.39 10.05
N ILE A 87 -0.59 -3.32 9.34
CA ILE A 87 0.48 -3.27 8.34
C ILE A 87 1.82 -3.15 9.07
N PRO A 88 2.81 -4.03 8.77
CA PRO A 88 4.16 -3.90 9.32
C PRO A 88 4.82 -2.60 8.84
N GLU A 89 5.67 -2.02 9.69
CA GLU A 89 6.48 -0.86 9.32
C GLU A 89 7.34 -1.15 8.07
N GLY A 90 7.48 -0.20 7.18
CA GLY A 90 8.17 -0.35 5.90
C GLY A 90 7.31 -0.91 4.76
N PHE A 91 6.03 -1.19 5.02
CA PHE A 91 5.09 -1.62 4.00
C PHE A 91 3.87 -0.70 3.94
N GLY A 92 3.20 -0.74 2.80
CA GLY A 92 1.92 -0.08 2.56
C GLY A 92 0.97 -1.00 1.83
N ILE A 93 -0.31 -0.74 1.97
CA ILE A 93 -1.38 -1.43 1.24
C ILE A 93 -2.20 -0.38 0.50
N ALA A 94 -2.54 -0.65 -0.75
CA ALA A 94 -3.42 0.20 -1.54
C ALA A 94 -4.51 -0.63 -2.23
N CYS A 95 -5.72 -0.07 -2.28
CA CYS A 95 -6.78 -0.60 -3.14
C CYS A 95 -6.55 -0.21 -4.59
N ARG A 96 -6.76 -1.17 -5.50
CA ARG A 96 -6.62 -0.99 -6.94
C ARG A 96 -7.86 -1.45 -7.69
N THR A 97 -8.14 -0.77 -8.79
CA THR A 97 -9.18 -1.22 -9.72
C THR A 97 -8.75 -2.49 -10.41
N ARG A 98 -9.61 -3.50 -10.39
CA ARG A 98 -9.42 -4.71 -11.20
C ARG A 98 -9.75 -4.41 -12.66
N GLY A 99 -9.00 -5.02 -13.59
CA GLY A 99 -9.20 -4.79 -15.03
C GLY A 99 -10.64 -5.04 -15.51
N GLY A 100 -11.31 -6.09 -15.01
CA GLY A 100 -12.73 -6.36 -15.35
C GLY A 100 -13.65 -5.23 -14.89
N ARG A 101 -13.47 -4.75 -13.64
CA ARG A 101 -14.28 -3.63 -13.11
C ARG A 101 -14.03 -2.32 -13.85
N TRP A 102 -12.79 -2.08 -14.27
CA TRP A 102 -12.47 -0.94 -15.13
C TRP A 102 -13.27 -0.98 -16.45
N LEU A 103 -13.32 -2.14 -17.10
CA LEU A 103 -14.08 -2.32 -18.36
C LEU A 103 -15.60 -2.19 -18.15
N GLU A 104 -16.11 -2.49 -16.97
CA GLU A 104 -17.51 -2.28 -16.58
C GLU A 104 -17.79 -0.81 -16.24
N GLY A 105 -16.79 0.06 -16.19
CA GLY A 105 -16.92 1.45 -15.81
C GLY A 105 -16.91 1.71 -14.30
N LEU A 106 -16.43 0.76 -13.51
CA LEU A 106 -16.22 0.93 -12.07
C LEU A 106 -14.75 1.20 -11.78
N LEU A 107 -14.47 2.36 -11.21
CA LEU A 107 -13.14 2.79 -10.81
C LEU A 107 -13.00 2.74 -9.30
N VAL A 108 -11.88 2.21 -8.82
CA VAL A 108 -11.51 2.34 -7.40
C VAL A 108 -10.77 3.66 -7.23
N GLY A 109 -11.22 4.48 -6.30
CA GLY A 109 -10.50 5.68 -5.90
C GLY A 109 -9.12 5.33 -5.33
N PRO A 110 -8.13 6.23 -5.49
CA PRO A 110 -6.81 6.02 -4.89
C PRO A 110 -6.95 5.99 -3.37
N ALA A 111 -6.80 4.81 -2.80
CA ALA A 111 -6.92 4.61 -1.36
C ALA A 111 -5.70 3.83 -0.84
N HIS A 112 -4.94 4.51 0.02
CA HIS A 112 -3.94 3.86 0.84
C HIS A 112 -4.56 3.50 2.18
N VAL A 113 -4.14 2.35 2.72
CA VAL A 113 -4.47 1.97 4.09
C VAL A 113 -3.29 2.43 4.96
N ASP A 114 -3.54 3.37 5.84
CA ASP A 114 -2.50 3.93 6.72
C ASP A 114 -2.01 2.90 7.75
N LEU A 115 -0.73 2.97 8.14
CA LEU A 115 -0.10 2.08 9.12
C LEU A 115 -0.88 2.00 10.44
N ASN A 116 -1.43 3.13 10.88
CA ASN A 116 -2.17 3.23 12.14
C ASN A 116 -3.69 3.09 11.99
N TYR A 117 -4.20 2.82 10.78
CA TYR A 117 -5.62 2.57 10.59
C TYR A 117 -5.99 1.20 11.15
N ARG A 118 -7.05 1.15 11.95
CA ARG A 118 -7.55 -0.07 12.61
C ARG A 118 -9.02 -0.35 12.32
N GLY A 119 -9.57 0.35 11.34
CA GLY A 119 -10.94 0.13 10.87
C GLY A 119 -11.05 -0.89 9.75
N CYS A 120 -12.28 -1.15 9.34
CA CYS A 120 -12.57 -1.98 8.17
C CYS A 120 -12.09 -1.29 6.89
N ILE A 121 -11.37 -2.02 6.05
CA ILE A 121 -10.97 -1.55 4.72
C ILE A 121 -12.21 -1.52 3.82
N ASN A 122 -12.35 -0.44 3.07
CA ASN A 122 -13.45 -0.26 2.14
C ASN A 122 -12.90 0.04 0.73
N ALA A 123 -13.48 -0.58 -0.27
CA ALA A 123 -13.29 -0.15 -1.65
C ALA A 123 -14.16 1.09 -1.91
N LEU A 124 -13.52 2.20 -2.32
CA LEU A 124 -14.22 3.41 -2.72
C LEU A 124 -14.44 3.33 -4.22
N LEU A 125 -15.67 3.02 -4.66
CA LEU A 125 -15.99 2.83 -6.05
C LEU A 125 -16.64 4.08 -6.64
N TYR A 126 -16.27 4.43 -7.87
CA TYR A 126 -16.91 5.42 -8.69
C TYR A 126 -17.39 4.78 -10.00
N ASN A 127 -18.66 5.00 -10.33
CA ASN A 127 -19.30 4.49 -11.53
C ASN A 127 -19.31 5.60 -12.60
N VAL A 128 -18.64 5.38 -13.72
CA VAL A 128 -18.58 6.35 -14.83
C VAL A 128 -19.66 6.12 -15.89
N THR A 129 -20.58 5.16 -15.67
CA THR A 129 -21.63 4.81 -16.63
C THR A 129 -22.95 5.50 -16.35
N ASP A 130 -23.87 5.45 -17.32
CA ASP A 130 -25.23 6.01 -17.23
C ASP A 130 -26.23 5.11 -16.49
N LYS A 131 -25.76 3.98 -15.91
CA LYS A 131 -26.61 3.01 -15.21
C LYS A 131 -26.02 2.68 -13.84
N ASP A 132 -26.91 2.41 -12.90
CA ASP A 132 -26.51 1.88 -11.61
C ASP A 132 -25.83 0.52 -11.80
N ILE A 133 -24.76 0.27 -11.03
CA ILE A 133 -24.05 -1.02 -11.02
C ILE A 133 -24.10 -1.57 -9.60
N THR A 134 -24.65 -2.77 -9.46
CA THR A 134 -24.69 -3.46 -8.16
C THR A 134 -23.53 -4.42 -8.04
N ILE A 135 -22.83 -4.33 -6.91
CA ILE A 135 -21.82 -5.28 -6.46
C ILE A 135 -22.49 -6.17 -5.45
N GLU A 136 -22.64 -7.43 -5.79
CA GLU A 136 -23.21 -8.42 -4.88
C GLU A 136 -22.19 -8.85 -3.82
N LYS A 137 -22.69 -9.23 -2.63
CA LYS A 137 -21.87 -9.84 -1.60
C LYS A 137 -21.09 -11.03 -2.19
N GLY A 138 -19.79 -11.10 -1.90
CA GLY A 138 -18.88 -12.13 -2.43
C GLY A 138 -18.29 -11.82 -3.80
N GLU A 139 -18.77 -10.80 -4.50
CA GLU A 139 -18.12 -10.31 -5.71
C GLU A 139 -16.81 -9.58 -5.37
N ARG A 140 -15.97 -9.39 -6.38
CA ARG A 140 -14.62 -8.81 -6.23
C ARG A 140 -14.58 -7.38 -6.71
N PRO A 141 -14.80 -6.39 -5.81
CA PRO A 141 -14.82 -4.98 -6.17
C PRO A 141 -13.44 -4.41 -6.50
N CYS A 142 -12.40 -4.88 -5.84
CA CYS A 142 -11.04 -4.37 -5.96
C CYS A 142 -10.00 -5.46 -5.73
N SER A 143 -8.74 -5.12 -5.90
CA SER A 143 -7.59 -5.86 -5.37
C SER A 143 -6.80 -5.00 -4.40
N LEU A 144 -6.03 -5.64 -3.51
CA LEU A 144 -5.05 -5.01 -2.65
C LEU A 144 -3.65 -5.28 -3.18
N ASP A 145 -2.84 -4.24 -3.28
CA ASP A 145 -1.41 -4.33 -3.53
C ASP A 145 -0.65 -4.05 -2.24
N VAL A 146 0.36 -4.87 -1.96
CA VAL A 146 1.33 -4.64 -0.87
C VAL A 146 2.62 -4.13 -1.50
N TYR A 147 3.17 -3.04 -0.98
CA TYR A 147 4.37 -2.41 -1.49
C TYR A 147 5.29 -1.96 -0.36
N LYS A 148 6.59 -1.81 -0.65
CA LYS A 148 7.55 -1.23 0.30
C LYS A 148 7.36 0.29 0.36
N THR A 149 7.46 0.83 1.57
CA THR A 149 7.45 2.28 1.81
C THR A 149 8.80 2.74 2.33
N TYR A 150 9.16 3.97 2.01
CA TYR A 150 10.38 4.61 2.47
C TYR A 150 10.02 5.94 3.13
N ALA A 151 10.68 6.27 4.22
CA ALA A 151 10.62 7.62 4.76
C ALA A 151 11.27 8.59 3.76
N ILE A 152 10.62 9.72 3.55
CA ILE A 152 11.14 10.79 2.70
C ILE A 152 11.50 11.96 3.63
N ASP A 153 12.74 12.39 3.54
CA ASP A 153 13.22 13.64 4.13
C ASP A 153 13.38 14.66 2.98
N TRP A 154 12.54 15.69 3.00
CA TRP A 154 12.54 16.70 1.95
C TRP A 154 13.66 17.70 2.19
N GLU A 155 14.67 17.67 1.33
CA GLU A 155 15.82 18.58 1.38
C GLU A 155 15.63 19.74 0.38
N PRO A 156 15.82 20.99 0.82
CA PRO A 156 15.86 22.12 -0.11
C PRO A 156 16.95 21.95 -1.16
N VAL A 157 16.64 22.25 -2.41
CA VAL A 157 17.60 22.07 -3.53
C VAL A 157 18.91 22.83 -3.31
N GLU A 158 18.87 23.98 -2.65
CA GLU A 158 20.05 24.79 -2.32
C GLU A 158 21.03 24.05 -1.41
N GLU A 159 20.52 23.22 -0.48
CA GLU A 159 21.36 22.39 0.39
C GLU A 159 21.97 21.21 -0.40
N TYR A 160 21.19 20.60 -1.27
CA TYR A 160 21.66 19.55 -2.16
C TYR A 160 22.80 20.05 -3.07
N LEU A 161 22.64 21.24 -3.70
CA LEU A 161 23.66 21.84 -4.56
C LEU A 161 24.96 22.15 -3.78
N LYS A 162 24.84 22.65 -2.55
CA LYS A 162 25.99 22.89 -1.67
C LYS A 162 26.75 21.61 -1.33
N LYS A 163 26.04 20.51 -1.09
CA LYS A 163 26.64 19.20 -0.74
C LYS A 163 27.31 18.54 -1.93
N THR A 164 26.72 18.64 -3.12
CA THR A 164 27.18 17.95 -4.32
C THR A 164 28.16 18.76 -5.16
N GLY A 165 28.16 20.08 -4.99
CA GLY A 165 28.98 21.01 -5.79
C GLY A 165 28.52 21.21 -7.24
N ILE A 166 27.36 20.65 -7.63
CA ILE A 166 26.75 20.89 -8.94
C ILE A 166 25.98 22.20 -8.96
N THR A 167 25.86 22.81 -10.13
CA THR A 167 25.08 24.02 -10.33
C THR A 167 23.60 23.71 -10.61
N MET A 168 22.72 24.71 -10.47
CA MET A 168 21.33 24.57 -10.86
C MET A 168 21.17 24.26 -12.35
N ASP A 169 21.98 24.92 -13.20
CA ASP A 169 21.96 24.68 -14.65
C ASP A 169 22.34 23.25 -15.00
N GLU A 170 23.36 22.69 -14.35
CA GLU A 170 23.74 21.28 -14.53
C GLU A 170 22.63 20.32 -14.03
N LEU A 171 22.00 20.63 -12.89
CA LEU A 171 20.90 19.84 -12.36
C LEU A 171 19.69 19.83 -13.29
N MET A 172 19.34 20.96 -13.88
CA MET A 172 18.19 21.11 -14.78
C MET A 172 18.46 20.65 -16.20
N ASN A 173 19.73 20.48 -16.60
CA ASN A 173 20.11 20.04 -17.94
C ASN A 173 19.95 18.53 -18.09
N THR A 174 18.71 18.07 -18.30
CA THR A 174 18.37 16.68 -18.55
C THR A 174 17.70 16.52 -19.92
N ASN A 175 17.82 15.33 -20.52
CA ASN A 175 17.20 15.04 -21.83
C ASN A 175 15.67 15.23 -21.85
N ARG A 176 15.02 15.19 -20.67
CA ARG A 176 13.58 15.36 -20.54
C ARG A 176 13.18 16.80 -20.18
N GLY A 177 14.04 17.50 -19.43
CA GLY A 177 13.75 18.84 -18.90
C GLY A 177 12.45 18.84 -18.08
N ASP A 178 11.63 19.84 -18.30
CA ASP A 178 10.31 20.03 -17.68
C ASP A 178 9.15 19.48 -18.52
N THR A 179 9.44 18.75 -19.60
CA THR A 179 8.42 18.22 -20.51
C THR A 179 7.61 17.09 -19.88
N GLY A 180 6.30 17.30 -19.75
CA GLY A 180 5.34 16.34 -19.23
C GLY A 180 4.09 16.23 -20.11
N PHE A 181 3.13 15.39 -19.73
CA PHE A 181 1.78 15.29 -20.29
C PHE A 181 1.66 15.27 -21.83
N GLY A 182 2.35 14.32 -22.48
CA GLY A 182 2.21 14.07 -23.92
C GLY A 182 3.24 14.78 -24.81
N ASN A 183 4.22 15.48 -24.24
CA ASN A 183 5.30 16.09 -24.99
C ASN A 183 6.46 15.11 -25.33
N SER A 184 6.39 13.87 -24.88
CA SER A 184 7.44 12.85 -25.09
C SER A 184 7.21 11.96 -26.32
N GLY A 185 6.50 12.44 -27.32
CA GLY A 185 6.35 11.79 -28.62
C GLY A 185 4.92 11.28 -28.89
N LYS A 186 4.40 11.64 -30.05
CA LYS A 186 3.37 10.90 -30.75
C LYS A 186 4.04 10.03 -31.79
#